data_71ef0e020a5570dead7f58785c511ee6
#
_entry.id   71ef0e020a5570dead7f58785c511ee6
#
_cell.length_a   1.000
_cell.length_b   1.000
_cell.length_c   1.000
_cell.angle_alpha   90.00
_cell.angle_beta   90.00
_cell.angle_gamma   90.00
#
_symmetry.space_group_name_H-M   'P 1'
#
loop_
_entity.id
_entity.type
_entity.pdbx_description
1 polymer ?
#
loop_
_entity_poly.entity_id
_entity_poly.type
_entity_poly.pdbx_seq_one_letter_code
_entity_poly.pdbx_strand_id
1 'polypeptide(L)'
;MTNHWIDIKNSDCILIMGSNAAENHPISFKYVTAAQQKGAKLISVDPRFTRTSSKADFYTALRSGTDIAFLGGMIKYILDNDLVHKDYVVAYTNAALIVKESYGFEDGLFAGYDSKARKYDKSQWGFEMDTQGIPKRDPSLQDQRCVYQLLKKHFSRYNTALVSKITGTPEADLLEVYKTYAATGAKGKAGTIMYAMGWTQHTTGVQNIRTMAIIQLLLGNMGVAGGGVNALRGESNVQGSTDHCLLWHIWPGYLKTPRASNTTLEAYNTKWTPKSNNPLSANWWQNYPKYSVSLLKSFFGSKATAENEYGYQWLPKVDDGKAYSWLDLFDEMYKGTFKGFFAWGQNPACSGANAGKNRNAMA
;
A
#
# COMPACT_ATOMS: atom_id res chain seq x y z
N MET A 1 -9.29 -9.57 2.46
CA MET A 1 -7.88 -9.54 2.90
C MET A 1 -7.00 -9.66 1.66
N THR A 2 -5.78 -9.20 1.71
CA THR A 2 -4.87 -9.25 0.53
C THR A 2 -4.60 -10.70 0.12
N ASN A 3 -4.16 -11.54 1.05
CA ASN A 3 -4.11 -12.98 0.83
C ASN A 3 -5.45 -13.62 1.23
N HIS A 4 -5.64 -14.90 0.93
CA HIS A 4 -6.80 -15.61 1.43
C HIS A 4 -6.72 -15.81 2.95
N TRP A 5 -7.84 -15.68 3.67
CA TRP A 5 -7.89 -15.77 5.14
C TRP A 5 -7.30 -17.06 5.72
N ILE A 6 -7.50 -18.19 5.02
CA ILE A 6 -6.98 -19.49 5.44
C ILE A 6 -5.45 -19.52 5.50
N ASP A 7 -4.77 -18.64 4.77
CA ASP A 7 -3.31 -18.61 4.71
C ASP A 7 -2.66 -18.13 6.01
N ILE A 8 -3.39 -17.38 6.85
CA ILE A 8 -2.93 -16.94 8.18
C ILE A 8 -2.40 -18.12 9.02
N LYS A 9 -3.03 -19.28 8.92
CA LYS A 9 -2.62 -20.50 9.68
C LYS A 9 -1.22 -21.03 9.34
N ASN A 10 -0.61 -20.54 8.28
CA ASN A 10 0.73 -20.90 7.82
C ASN A 10 1.81 -19.95 8.34
N SER A 11 1.45 -18.87 9.03
CA SER A 11 2.40 -17.90 9.58
C SER A 11 3.12 -18.49 10.81
N ASP A 12 4.42 -18.18 10.96
CA ASP A 12 5.19 -18.43 12.19
C ASP A 12 5.10 -17.24 13.16
N CYS A 13 4.86 -16.03 12.66
CA CYS A 13 4.60 -14.84 13.45
C CYS A 13 3.54 -13.95 12.78
N ILE A 14 2.58 -13.48 13.56
CA ILE A 14 1.50 -12.61 13.14
C ILE A 14 1.63 -11.29 13.90
N LEU A 15 1.87 -10.20 13.18
CA LEU A 15 1.85 -8.85 13.73
C LEU A 15 0.53 -8.18 13.35
N ILE A 16 -0.31 -7.86 14.33
CA ILE A 16 -1.53 -7.08 14.12
C ILE A 16 -1.29 -5.67 14.65
N MET A 17 -1.40 -4.68 13.76
CA MET A 17 -1.17 -3.29 14.08
C MET A 17 -2.22 -2.41 13.36
N GLY A 18 -2.89 -1.53 14.11
CA GLY A 18 -3.96 -0.68 13.57
C GLY A 18 -5.25 -1.43 13.22
N SER A 19 -5.52 -2.54 13.91
CA SER A 19 -6.76 -3.32 13.77
C SER A 19 -7.11 -4.07 15.05
N ASN A 20 -8.38 -4.03 15.45
CA ASN A 20 -8.92 -4.90 16.48
C ASN A 20 -9.62 -6.11 15.82
N ALA A 21 -8.85 -6.95 15.14
CA ALA A 21 -9.34 -8.02 14.29
C ALA A 21 -10.18 -9.08 15.05
N ALA A 22 -9.93 -9.28 16.35
CA ALA A 22 -10.72 -10.21 17.17
C ALA A 22 -12.18 -9.77 17.34
N GLU A 23 -12.47 -8.47 17.20
CA GLU A 23 -13.84 -7.92 17.26
C GLU A 23 -14.40 -7.64 15.87
N ASN A 24 -13.66 -6.94 15.01
CA ASN A 24 -14.21 -6.50 13.73
C ASN A 24 -14.02 -7.51 12.58
N HIS A 25 -13.18 -8.51 12.75
CA HIS A 25 -12.98 -9.62 11.82
C HIS A 25 -12.91 -10.97 12.56
N PRO A 26 -13.92 -11.33 13.36
CA PRO A 26 -13.83 -12.45 14.33
C PRO A 26 -13.55 -13.80 13.64
N ILE A 27 -14.04 -14.01 12.43
CA ILE A 27 -13.83 -15.25 11.68
C ILE A 27 -12.34 -15.44 11.32
N SER A 28 -11.56 -14.35 11.18
CA SER A 28 -10.12 -14.44 10.95
C SER A 28 -9.37 -15.09 12.11
N PHE A 29 -9.86 -14.90 13.33
CA PHE A 29 -9.24 -15.47 14.53
C PHE A 29 -9.27 -16.99 14.60
N LYS A 30 -10.19 -17.66 13.89
CA LYS A 30 -10.12 -19.10 13.65
C LYS A 30 -8.76 -19.51 13.07
N TYR A 31 -8.22 -18.73 12.14
CA TYR A 31 -6.95 -19.02 11.49
C TYR A 31 -5.74 -18.50 12.29
N VAL A 32 -5.90 -17.38 13.00
CA VAL A 32 -4.89 -16.90 13.97
C VAL A 32 -4.67 -17.92 15.07
N THR A 33 -5.76 -18.40 15.70
CA THR A 33 -5.68 -19.44 16.73
C THR A 33 -5.09 -20.73 16.20
N ALA A 34 -5.43 -21.13 14.97
CA ALA A 34 -4.84 -22.32 14.34
C ALA A 34 -3.33 -22.16 14.09
N ALA A 35 -2.83 -20.94 13.81
CA ALA A 35 -1.40 -20.68 13.73
C ALA A 35 -0.75 -20.76 15.14
N GLN A 36 -1.34 -20.12 16.16
CA GLN A 36 -0.85 -20.18 17.56
C GLN A 36 -0.76 -21.63 18.08
N GLN A 37 -1.76 -22.47 17.78
CA GLN A 37 -1.74 -23.90 18.15
C GLN A 37 -0.59 -24.66 17.50
N LYS A 38 -0.01 -24.16 16.41
CA LYS A 38 1.19 -24.70 15.75
C LYS A 38 2.49 -24.03 16.26
N GLY A 39 2.40 -23.14 17.24
CA GLY A 39 3.54 -22.44 17.84
C GLY A 39 3.83 -21.06 17.26
N ALA A 40 2.99 -20.53 16.35
CA ALA A 40 3.12 -19.17 15.85
C ALA A 40 2.96 -18.15 16.99
N LYS A 41 3.68 -17.04 16.91
CA LYS A 41 3.54 -15.92 17.83
C LYS A 41 2.56 -14.88 17.30
N LEU A 42 1.66 -14.40 18.16
CA LEU A 42 0.78 -13.28 17.88
C LEU A 42 1.28 -12.04 18.63
N ILE A 43 1.63 -10.99 17.90
CA ILE A 43 2.01 -9.69 18.45
C ILE A 43 0.89 -8.69 18.13
N SER A 44 0.46 -7.95 19.15
CA SER A 44 -0.49 -6.85 19.00
C SER A 44 0.17 -5.54 19.38
N VAL A 45 0.18 -4.58 18.45
CA VAL A 45 0.67 -3.22 18.69
C VAL A 45 -0.48 -2.25 18.43
N ASP A 46 -0.98 -1.60 19.47
CA ASP A 46 -2.15 -0.73 19.38
C ASP A 46 -2.11 0.31 20.50
N PRO A 47 -2.52 1.56 20.27
CA PRO A 47 -2.60 2.58 21.34
C PRO A 47 -3.51 2.16 22.49
N ARG A 48 -4.45 1.26 22.22
CA ARG A 48 -5.45 0.76 23.18
C ARG A 48 -5.31 -0.74 23.36
N PHE A 49 -5.38 -1.23 24.60
CA PHE A 49 -5.52 -2.66 24.87
C PHE A 49 -6.90 -3.15 24.39
N THR A 50 -6.91 -3.96 23.35
CA THR A 50 -8.12 -4.42 22.64
C THR A 50 -8.39 -5.91 22.91
N ARG A 51 -9.50 -6.43 22.38
CA ARG A 51 -9.75 -7.87 22.39
C ARG A 51 -8.70 -8.65 21.60
N THR A 52 -8.16 -8.08 20.53
CA THR A 52 -6.99 -8.64 19.84
C THR A 52 -5.79 -8.72 20.76
N SER A 53 -5.50 -7.65 21.49
CA SER A 53 -4.39 -7.59 22.45
C SER A 53 -4.53 -8.65 23.55
N SER A 54 -5.75 -8.93 24.02
CA SER A 54 -6.01 -9.97 25.04
C SER A 54 -5.77 -11.40 24.55
N LYS A 55 -5.57 -11.60 23.24
CA LYS A 55 -5.28 -12.91 22.60
C LYS A 55 -3.85 -13.02 22.14
N ALA A 56 -3.11 -11.91 22.19
CA ALA A 56 -1.71 -11.86 21.76
C ALA A 56 -0.77 -12.53 22.78
N ASP A 57 0.29 -13.14 22.27
CA ASP A 57 1.41 -13.59 23.09
C ASP A 57 2.18 -12.40 23.64
N PHE A 58 2.21 -11.30 22.90
CA PHE A 58 2.83 -10.06 23.30
C PHE A 58 2.02 -8.85 22.85
N TYR A 59 1.80 -7.90 23.76
CA TYR A 59 1.16 -6.61 23.48
C TYR A 59 2.05 -5.48 23.94
N THR A 60 2.14 -4.44 23.11
CA THR A 60 2.70 -3.16 23.52
C THR A 60 1.92 -2.00 22.91
N ALA A 61 1.93 -0.87 23.64
CA ALA A 61 1.27 0.35 23.21
C ALA A 61 2.26 1.30 22.51
N LEU A 62 1.70 2.16 21.64
CA LEU A 62 2.42 3.29 21.06
C LEU A 62 1.51 4.52 21.04
N ARG A 63 2.09 5.71 20.94
CA ARG A 63 1.32 6.93 20.66
C ARG A 63 0.76 6.89 19.24
N SER A 64 -0.52 7.25 19.09
CA SER A 64 -1.15 7.37 17.78
C SER A 64 -0.34 8.31 16.86
N GLY A 65 -0.15 7.90 15.59
CA GLY A 65 0.59 8.67 14.59
C GLY A 65 2.12 8.49 14.63
N THR A 66 2.64 7.57 15.45
CA THR A 66 4.09 7.29 15.55
C THR A 66 4.51 5.96 14.92
N ASP A 67 3.64 5.38 14.14
CA ASP A 67 3.79 4.06 13.52
C ASP A 67 5.06 3.94 12.66
N ILE A 68 5.36 4.97 11.86
CA ILE A 68 6.57 5.00 11.01
C ILE A 68 7.84 4.92 11.86
N ALA A 69 7.87 5.61 13.02
CA ALA A 69 9.02 5.57 13.90
C ALA A 69 9.18 4.17 14.52
N PHE A 70 8.07 3.56 14.98
CA PHE A 70 8.04 2.20 15.51
C PHE A 70 8.61 1.19 14.51
N LEU A 71 8.09 1.18 13.30
CA LEU A 71 8.54 0.26 12.24
C LEU A 71 9.90 0.64 11.66
N GLY A 72 10.24 1.93 11.65
CA GLY A 72 11.57 2.42 11.27
C GLY A 72 12.65 1.85 12.19
N GLY A 73 12.37 1.75 13.48
CA GLY A 73 13.23 1.06 14.43
C GLY A 73 13.37 -0.44 14.15
N MET A 74 12.29 -1.11 13.75
CA MET A 74 12.34 -2.52 13.33
C MET A 74 13.19 -2.71 12.08
N ILE A 75 13.05 -1.83 11.08
CA ILE A 75 13.87 -1.88 9.86
C ILE A 75 15.35 -1.71 10.23
N LYS A 76 15.68 -0.72 11.07
CA LYS A 76 17.06 -0.54 11.55
C LYS A 76 17.57 -1.78 12.25
N TYR A 77 16.78 -2.37 13.14
CA TYR A 77 17.15 -3.59 13.85
C TYR A 77 17.46 -4.75 12.88
N ILE A 78 16.63 -4.96 11.87
CA ILE A 78 16.82 -5.99 10.84
C ILE A 78 18.13 -5.74 10.07
N LEU A 79 18.38 -4.49 9.65
CA LEU A 79 19.57 -4.12 8.87
C LEU A 79 20.87 -4.18 9.68
N ASP A 80 20.85 -3.75 10.93
CA ASP A 80 22.05 -3.72 11.78
C ASP A 80 22.48 -5.11 12.28
N ASN A 81 21.51 -6.03 12.41
CA ASN A 81 21.78 -7.41 12.87
C ASN A 81 21.88 -8.42 11.72
N ASP A 82 21.93 -7.95 10.47
CA ASP A 82 22.04 -8.79 9.24
C ASP A 82 20.94 -9.87 9.13
N LEU A 83 19.73 -9.54 9.56
CA LEU A 83 18.56 -10.44 9.57
C LEU A 83 17.77 -10.42 8.24
N VAL A 84 18.37 -9.87 7.21
CA VAL A 84 17.79 -9.74 5.89
C VAL A 84 17.82 -11.07 5.15
N HIS A 85 16.73 -11.44 4.48
CA HIS A 85 16.70 -12.59 3.58
C HIS A 85 17.42 -12.24 2.26
N LYS A 86 18.76 -12.33 2.23
CA LYS A 86 19.61 -11.78 1.14
C LYS A 86 19.23 -12.31 -0.25
N ASP A 87 19.05 -13.62 -0.39
CA ASP A 87 18.72 -14.22 -1.69
C ASP A 87 17.41 -13.65 -2.26
N TYR A 88 16.39 -13.51 -1.40
CA TYR A 88 15.12 -12.93 -1.79
C TYR A 88 15.26 -11.44 -2.15
N VAL A 89 15.95 -10.67 -1.30
CA VAL A 89 16.13 -9.23 -1.49
C VAL A 89 16.85 -8.94 -2.80
N VAL A 90 17.92 -9.67 -3.11
CA VAL A 90 18.66 -9.53 -4.35
C VAL A 90 17.83 -9.95 -5.56
N ALA A 91 17.09 -11.07 -5.48
CA ALA A 91 16.35 -11.60 -6.64
C ALA A 91 15.08 -10.82 -6.96
N TYR A 92 14.31 -10.40 -5.94
CA TYR A 92 12.92 -9.95 -6.11
C TYR A 92 12.66 -8.49 -5.74
N THR A 93 13.70 -7.74 -5.33
CA THR A 93 13.54 -6.32 -4.99
C THR A 93 14.49 -5.44 -5.79
N ASN A 94 14.31 -4.12 -5.66
CA ASN A 94 15.24 -3.15 -6.24
C ASN A 94 16.45 -2.84 -5.34
N ALA A 95 16.64 -3.55 -4.24
CA ALA A 95 17.68 -3.27 -3.25
C ALA A 95 19.10 -3.29 -3.84
N ALA A 96 19.35 -4.20 -4.79
CA ALA A 96 20.63 -4.33 -5.46
C ALA A 96 20.85 -3.31 -6.61
N LEU A 97 19.83 -2.52 -6.99
CA LEU A 97 19.96 -1.58 -8.11
C LEU A 97 20.78 -0.36 -7.69
N ILE A 98 21.66 0.11 -8.59
CA ILE A 98 22.52 1.28 -8.39
C ILE A 98 21.79 2.51 -8.89
N VAL A 99 21.57 3.51 -8.03
CA VAL A 99 20.93 4.77 -8.41
C VAL A 99 21.89 5.67 -9.18
N LYS A 100 21.36 6.56 -10.02
CA LYS A 100 22.14 7.59 -10.71
C LYS A 100 22.90 8.47 -9.71
N GLU A 101 24.03 9.02 -10.12
CA GLU A 101 24.81 9.99 -9.32
C GLU A 101 24.01 11.25 -8.99
N SER A 102 23.10 11.65 -9.89
CA SER A 102 22.22 12.79 -9.69
C SER A 102 21.13 12.58 -8.64
N TYR A 103 20.90 11.33 -8.19
CA TYR A 103 19.95 11.05 -7.13
C TYR A 103 20.48 11.52 -5.78
N GLY A 104 19.68 12.22 -5.03
CA GLY A 104 20.02 12.65 -3.67
C GLY A 104 18.79 12.67 -2.76
N PHE A 105 19.05 12.53 -1.47
CA PHE A 105 18.06 12.71 -0.42
C PHE A 105 18.73 13.37 0.77
N GLU A 106 18.36 14.64 1.03
CA GLU A 106 18.95 15.45 2.08
C GLU A 106 17.85 16.30 2.76
N ASP A 107 17.89 16.41 4.06
CA ASP A 107 16.94 17.16 4.89
C ASP A 107 15.45 16.87 4.59
N GLY A 108 15.15 15.61 4.28
CA GLY A 108 13.78 15.17 3.97
C GLY A 108 13.34 15.44 2.53
N LEU A 109 14.20 16.01 1.68
CA LEU A 109 13.90 16.33 0.29
C LEU A 109 14.73 15.45 -0.66
N PHE A 110 14.12 15.03 -1.74
CA PHE A 110 14.81 14.36 -2.84
C PHE A 110 15.42 15.38 -3.81
N ALA A 111 16.44 14.95 -4.55
CA ALA A 111 17.01 15.75 -5.65
C ALA A 111 15.92 16.20 -6.63
N GLY A 112 16.13 17.36 -7.26
CA GLY A 112 15.17 17.94 -8.21
C GLY A 112 13.98 18.67 -7.59
N TYR A 113 14.02 18.98 -6.30
CA TYR A 113 12.96 19.77 -5.69
C TYR A 113 13.05 21.27 -6.08
N ASP A 114 11.99 21.77 -6.69
CA ASP A 114 11.79 23.20 -6.92
C ASP A 114 10.91 23.78 -5.81
N SER A 115 11.51 24.61 -4.95
CA SER A 115 10.84 25.22 -3.81
C SER A 115 9.77 26.25 -4.21
N LYS A 116 9.92 26.93 -5.35
CA LYS A 116 8.96 27.92 -5.85
C LYS A 116 7.73 27.25 -6.45
N ALA A 117 7.93 26.25 -7.31
CA ALA A 117 6.86 25.49 -7.92
C ALA A 117 6.28 24.42 -6.97
N ARG A 118 6.95 24.11 -5.84
CA ARG A 118 6.63 23.03 -4.89
C ARG A 118 6.44 21.68 -5.60
N LYS A 119 7.31 21.39 -6.55
CA LYS A 119 7.28 20.19 -7.40
C LYS A 119 8.66 19.58 -7.50
N TYR A 120 8.69 18.30 -7.87
CA TYR A 120 9.91 17.59 -8.16
C TYR A 120 10.13 17.42 -9.66
N ASP A 121 11.34 17.75 -10.14
CA ASP A 121 11.85 17.19 -11.37
C ASP A 121 12.39 15.77 -11.09
N LYS A 122 11.63 14.78 -11.52
CA LYS A 122 11.95 13.36 -11.30
C LYS A 122 12.93 12.78 -12.32
N SER A 123 13.41 13.56 -13.28
CA SER A 123 14.41 13.11 -14.27
C SER A 123 15.71 12.66 -13.63
N GLN A 124 16.02 13.21 -12.45
CA GLN A 124 17.18 12.84 -11.64
C GLN A 124 16.98 11.51 -10.87
N TRP A 125 15.73 11.04 -10.76
CA TRP A 125 15.40 9.79 -10.08
C TRP A 125 15.49 8.64 -11.08
N GLY A 126 16.39 7.73 -10.85
CA GLY A 126 16.53 6.59 -11.73
C GLY A 126 17.75 5.77 -11.36
N PHE A 127 17.92 4.71 -12.11
CA PHE A 127 19.04 3.81 -11.94
C PHE A 127 20.13 4.09 -12.99
N GLU A 128 21.35 3.75 -12.65
CA GLU A 128 22.44 3.69 -13.61
C GLU A 128 22.18 2.53 -14.56
N MET A 129 22.31 2.79 -15.86
CA MET A 129 22.04 1.80 -16.90
C MET A 129 23.34 1.26 -17.49
N ASP A 130 23.33 0.00 -17.91
CA ASP A 130 24.38 -0.56 -18.75
C ASP A 130 24.19 -0.16 -20.23
N THR A 131 25.07 -0.69 -21.11
CA THR A 131 25.04 -0.41 -22.55
C THR A 131 23.78 -0.95 -23.26
N GLN A 132 23.02 -1.85 -22.61
CA GLN A 132 21.79 -2.42 -23.14
C GLN A 132 20.54 -1.74 -22.57
N GLY A 133 20.72 -0.71 -21.74
CA GLY A 133 19.60 -0.04 -21.05
C GLY A 133 19.01 -0.84 -19.88
N ILE A 134 19.76 -1.80 -19.34
CA ILE A 134 19.36 -2.58 -18.16
C ILE A 134 19.94 -1.91 -16.92
N PRO A 135 19.14 -1.75 -15.83
CA PRO A 135 19.64 -1.19 -14.59
C PRO A 135 20.81 -1.98 -14.01
N LYS A 136 21.93 -1.32 -13.74
CA LYS A 136 23.08 -1.92 -13.08
C LYS A 136 22.73 -2.39 -11.68
N ARG A 137 23.34 -3.49 -11.26
CA ARG A 137 23.07 -4.15 -9.97
C ARG A 137 24.38 -4.48 -9.25
N ASP A 138 24.33 -4.40 -7.93
CA ASP A 138 25.32 -4.98 -7.02
C ASP A 138 24.69 -6.07 -6.17
N PRO A 139 24.80 -7.35 -6.56
CA PRO A 139 24.29 -8.47 -5.76
C PRO A 139 24.94 -8.61 -4.38
N SER A 140 26.13 -8.02 -4.18
CA SER A 140 26.81 -8.01 -2.87
C SER A 140 26.15 -7.05 -1.87
N LEU A 141 25.35 -6.08 -2.37
CA LEU A 141 24.70 -5.02 -1.60
C LEU A 141 25.69 -4.08 -0.88
N GLN A 142 26.94 -3.95 -1.42
CA GLN A 142 28.00 -3.14 -0.77
C GLN A 142 28.22 -1.78 -1.45
N ASP A 143 27.83 -1.62 -2.73
CA ASP A 143 27.95 -0.34 -3.42
C ASP A 143 27.16 0.75 -2.68
N GLN A 144 27.82 1.86 -2.37
CA GLN A 144 27.24 2.95 -1.59
C GLN A 144 26.03 3.64 -2.27
N ARG A 145 25.89 3.47 -3.57
CA ARG A 145 24.76 3.97 -4.37
C ARG A 145 23.69 2.90 -4.61
N CYS A 146 23.86 1.67 -4.13
CA CYS A 146 22.77 0.72 -4.23
C CYS A 146 21.64 1.09 -3.26
N VAL A 147 20.40 0.78 -3.66
CA VAL A 147 19.20 1.12 -2.86
C VAL A 147 19.29 0.57 -1.44
N TYR A 148 19.91 -0.59 -1.25
CA TYR A 148 20.10 -1.20 0.07
C TYR A 148 20.93 -0.32 1.02
N GLN A 149 22.06 0.23 0.54
CA GLN A 149 22.90 1.08 1.38
C GLN A 149 22.24 2.44 1.65
N LEU A 150 21.52 2.98 0.69
CA LEU A 150 20.73 4.19 0.88
C LEU A 150 19.61 3.97 1.92
N LEU A 151 18.95 2.82 1.86
CA LEU A 151 17.95 2.42 2.86
C LEU A 151 18.59 2.32 4.25
N LYS A 152 19.73 1.65 4.38
CA LYS A 152 20.48 1.50 5.62
C LYS A 152 20.87 2.86 6.21
N LYS A 153 21.38 3.77 5.38
CA LYS A 153 21.69 5.15 5.76
C LYS A 153 20.43 5.89 6.22
N HIS A 154 19.33 5.77 5.49
CA HIS A 154 18.08 6.46 5.85
C HIS A 154 17.53 6.00 7.21
N PHE A 155 17.48 4.71 7.48
CA PHE A 155 16.93 4.17 8.72
C PHE A 155 17.91 4.21 9.90
N SER A 156 19.17 4.56 9.73
CA SER A 156 20.15 4.69 10.82
C SER A 156 19.71 5.64 11.93
N ARG A 157 18.87 6.62 11.62
CA ARG A 157 18.31 7.60 12.57
C ARG A 157 17.36 7.01 13.61
N TYR A 158 16.75 5.85 13.35
CA TYR A 158 15.73 5.26 14.21
C TYR A 158 16.34 4.34 15.28
N ASN A 159 17.28 4.86 16.10
CA ASN A 159 17.79 4.09 17.22
C ASN A 159 16.69 3.86 18.28
N THR A 160 16.83 2.80 19.07
CA THR A 160 15.79 2.32 19.99
C THR A 160 15.39 3.38 21.02
N ALA A 161 16.36 4.12 21.59
CA ALA A 161 16.09 5.18 22.56
C ALA A 161 15.26 6.33 21.95
N LEU A 162 15.61 6.76 20.72
CA LEU A 162 14.84 7.78 20.01
C LEU A 162 13.43 7.29 19.67
N VAL A 163 13.29 6.05 19.20
CA VAL A 163 12.00 5.44 18.89
C VAL A 163 11.14 5.34 20.13
N SER A 164 11.70 4.88 21.26
CA SER A 164 10.99 4.83 22.55
C SER A 164 10.50 6.23 22.97
N LYS A 165 11.34 7.24 22.88
CA LYS A 165 10.96 8.63 23.16
C LYS A 165 9.80 9.12 22.28
N ILE A 166 9.82 8.81 20.99
CA ILE A 166 8.78 9.22 20.03
C ILE A 166 7.48 8.45 20.28
N THR A 167 7.56 7.15 20.38
CA THR A 167 6.39 6.26 20.43
C THR A 167 5.80 6.12 21.83
N GLY A 168 6.59 6.36 22.87
CA GLY A 168 6.23 6.07 24.25
C GLY A 168 6.28 4.57 24.59
N THR A 169 6.69 3.72 23.66
CA THR A 169 6.88 2.29 23.88
C THR A 169 8.18 2.05 24.63
N PRO A 170 8.21 1.23 25.69
CA PRO A 170 9.46 0.87 26.39
C PRO A 170 10.48 0.24 25.43
N GLU A 171 11.76 0.54 25.61
CA GLU A 171 12.82 -0.01 24.74
C GLU A 171 12.86 -1.55 24.75
N ALA A 172 12.61 -2.15 25.91
CA ALA A 172 12.55 -3.61 26.05
C ALA A 172 11.43 -4.21 25.17
N ASP A 173 10.27 -3.56 25.16
CA ASP A 173 9.12 -3.99 24.36
C ASP A 173 9.40 -3.84 22.85
N LEU A 174 10.03 -2.72 22.44
CA LEU A 174 10.47 -2.52 21.06
C LEU A 174 11.39 -3.66 20.62
N LEU A 175 12.40 -3.99 21.41
CA LEU A 175 13.36 -5.04 21.11
C LEU A 175 12.71 -6.42 21.07
N GLU A 176 11.76 -6.71 21.96
CA GLU A 176 11.02 -7.97 21.94
C GLU A 176 10.21 -8.14 20.66
N VAL A 177 9.45 -7.10 20.24
CA VAL A 177 8.71 -7.10 18.98
C VAL A 177 9.65 -7.27 17.80
N TYR A 178 10.74 -6.49 17.76
CA TYR A 178 11.68 -6.52 16.62
C TYR A 178 12.35 -7.88 16.48
N LYS A 179 12.87 -8.42 17.58
CA LYS A 179 13.51 -9.73 17.61
C LYS A 179 12.55 -10.84 17.16
N THR A 180 11.36 -10.86 17.76
CA THR A 180 10.37 -11.90 17.48
C THR A 180 9.90 -11.84 16.02
N TYR A 181 9.62 -10.65 15.51
CA TYR A 181 9.15 -10.54 14.13
C TYR A 181 10.26 -10.74 13.09
N ALA A 182 11.44 -10.20 13.33
CA ALA A 182 12.59 -10.34 12.43
C ALA A 182 13.04 -11.81 12.25
N ALA A 183 12.78 -12.69 13.22
CA ALA A 183 13.05 -14.12 13.11
C ALA A 183 12.32 -14.79 11.94
N THR A 184 11.27 -14.16 11.40
CA THR A 184 10.56 -14.68 10.22
C THR A 184 11.35 -14.55 8.91
N GLY A 185 12.47 -13.81 8.90
CA GLY A 185 13.41 -13.76 7.77
C GLY A 185 14.28 -15.01 7.62
N ALA A 186 14.25 -15.93 8.57
CA ALA A 186 14.97 -17.19 8.48
C ALA A 186 14.35 -18.11 7.41
N LYS A 187 15.19 -18.89 6.72
CA LYS A 187 14.74 -19.83 5.68
C LYS A 187 13.66 -20.79 6.21
N GLY A 188 12.57 -20.90 5.47
CA GLY A 188 11.43 -21.76 5.84
C GLY A 188 10.50 -21.18 6.90
N LYS A 189 10.71 -19.92 7.29
CA LYS A 189 9.81 -19.17 8.16
C LYS A 189 8.99 -18.16 7.37
N ALA A 190 7.84 -17.75 7.91
CA ALA A 190 6.99 -16.74 7.34
C ALA A 190 6.32 -15.88 8.41
N GLY A 191 6.26 -14.57 8.16
CA GLY A 191 5.55 -13.63 9.00
C GLY A 191 4.51 -12.83 8.22
N THR A 192 3.34 -12.63 8.82
CA THR A 192 2.30 -11.78 8.24
C THR A 192 2.07 -10.53 9.07
N ILE A 193 1.83 -9.41 8.39
CA ILE A 193 1.36 -8.16 9.01
C ILE A 193 -0.10 -7.95 8.62
N MET A 194 -0.95 -7.81 9.61
CA MET A 194 -2.39 -7.56 9.44
C MET A 194 -2.73 -6.15 9.95
N TYR A 195 -3.46 -5.38 9.16
CA TYR A 195 -3.86 -4.02 9.52
C TYR A 195 -5.25 -3.67 8.96
N ALA A 196 -5.86 -2.62 9.50
CA ALA A 196 -7.12 -2.07 8.98
C ALA A 196 -7.12 -0.53 9.03
N MET A 197 -8.26 0.08 9.31
CA MET A 197 -8.45 1.53 9.26
C MET A 197 -7.65 2.32 10.30
N GLY A 198 -7.26 1.70 11.42
CA GLY A 198 -6.39 2.32 12.41
C GLY A 198 -5.03 2.77 11.86
N TRP A 199 -4.62 2.24 10.70
CA TRP A 199 -3.44 2.66 9.95
C TRP A 199 -3.77 3.51 8.73
N THR A 200 -4.80 3.08 7.98
CA THR A 200 -5.17 3.71 6.71
C THR A 200 -5.65 5.14 6.92
N GLN A 201 -6.41 5.40 7.99
CA GLN A 201 -7.02 6.70 8.25
C GLN A 201 -6.12 7.68 9.01
N HIS A 202 -4.83 7.61 8.80
CA HIS A 202 -3.85 8.60 9.23
C HIS A 202 -3.46 9.50 8.06
N THR A 203 -3.04 10.73 8.33
CA THR A 203 -2.46 11.63 7.33
C THR A 203 -1.27 10.97 6.61
N THR A 204 -0.50 10.16 7.33
CA THR A 204 0.65 9.40 6.83
C THR A 204 0.32 7.92 6.55
N GLY A 205 -0.96 7.57 6.36
CA GLY A 205 -1.39 6.18 6.22
C GLY A 205 -0.70 5.41 5.10
N VAL A 206 -0.47 6.05 3.95
CA VAL A 206 0.27 5.44 2.84
C VAL A 206 1.71 5.11 3.24
N GLN A 207 2.39 6.01 3.93
CA GLN A 207 3.76 5.81 4.40
C GLN A 207 3.84 4.73 5.47
N ASN A 208 2.86 4.66 6.38
CA ASN A 208 2.75 3.58 7.36
C ASN A 208 2.73 2.21 6.67
N ILE A 209 1.85 2.04 5.68
CA ILE A 209 1.69 0.78 4.94
C ILE A 209 2.94 0.45 4.12
N ARG A 210 3.56 1.45 3.48
CA ARG A 210 4.83 1.26 2.75
C ARG A 210 5.95 0.79 3.67
N THR A 211 6.00 1.25 4.91
CA THR A 211 7.00 0.82 5.90
C THR A 211 6.83 -0.65 6.25
N MET A 212 5.58 -1.14 6.39
CA MET A 212 5.33 -2.59 6.51
C MET A 212 5.83 -3.37 5.30
N ALA A 213 5.56 -2.87 4.09
CA ALA A 213 5.98 -3.54 2.87
C ALA A 213 7.52 -3.64 2.80
N ILE A 214 8.26 -2.62 3.25
CA ILE A 214 9.72 -2.66 3.33
C ILE A 214 10.18 -3.78 4.26
N ILE A 215 9.59 -3.91 5.46
CA ILE A 215 9.92 -5.00 6.40
C ILE A 215 9.70 -6.36 5.76
N GLN A 216 8.54 -6.56 5.15
CA GLN A 216 8.19 -7.83 4.52
C GLN A 216 9.10 -8.19 3.34
N LEU A 217 9.54 -7.20 2.56
CA LEU A 217 10.50 -7.39 1.47
C LEU A 217 11.90 -7.71 2.01
N LEU A 218 12.34 -7.05 3.09
CA LEU A 218 13.64 -7.36 3.71
C LEU A 218 13.69 -8.78 4.29
N LEU A 219 12.58 -9.24 4.86
CA LEU A 219 12.47 -10.56 5.48
C LEU A 219 12.07 -11.68 4.50
N GLY A 220 11.80 -11.35 3.22
CA GLY A 220 11.38 -12.34 2.23
C GLY A 220 9.97 -12.90 2.43
N ASN A 221 9.12 -12.19 3.17
CA ASN A 221 7.77 -12.64 3.52
C ASN A 221 6.70 -12.40 2.45
N MET A 222 7.06 -11.82 1.30
CA MET A 222 6.09 -11.61 0.20
C MET A 222 6.15 -12.77 -0.78
N GLY A 223 4.98 -13.32 -1.14
CA GLY A 223 4.88 -14.42 -2.08
C GLY A 223 5.14 -15.81 -1.49
N VAL A 224 5.19 -15.92 -0.16
CA VAL A 224 5.31 -17.19 0.56
C VAL A 224 4.04 -17.48 1.38
N ALA A 225 3.72 -18.75 1.58
CA ALA A 225 2.56 -19.14 2.38
C ALA A 225 2.71 -18.64 3.83
N GLY A 226 1.69 -17.99 4.35
CA GLY A 226 1.69 -17.41 5.69
C GLY A 226 2.37 -16.04 5.79
N GLY A 227 2.89 -15.50 4.68
CA GLY A 227 3.53 -14.18 4.64
C GLY A 227 2.59 -13.07 4.16
N GLY A 228 3.16 -11.90 3.88
CA GLY A 228 2.48 -10.79 3.23
C GLY A 228 2.03 -9.65 4.14
N VAL A 229 1.56 -8.59 3.49
CA VAL A 229 0.90 -7.44 4.12
C VAL A 229 -0.58 -7.55 3.87
N ASN A 230 -1.36 -7.75 4.90
CA ASN A 230 -2.76 -8.12 4.82
C ASN A 230 -3.68 -6.99 5.30
N ALA A 231 -4.25 -6.25 4.36
CA ALA A 231 -5.30 -5.29 4.63
C ALA A 231 -6.61 -6.02 4.97
N LEU A 232 -7.08 -5.86 6.19
CA LEU A 232 -8.37 -6.40 6.65
C LEU A 232 -9.47 -5.42 6.25
N ARG A 233 -10.10 -5.65 5.11
CA ARG A 233 -11.12 -4.75 4.54
C ARG A 233 -12.27 -4.51 5.50
N GLY A 234 -12.84 -3.30 5.51
CA GLY A 234 -13.95 -2.91 6.38
C GLY A 234 -15.29 -3.52 5.98
N GLU A 235 -15.50 -3.74 4.68
CA GLU A 235 -16.75 -4.30 4.15
C GLU A 235 -16.56 -5.74 3.66
N SER A 236 -17.64 -6.53 3.78
CA SER A 236 -17.69 -7.89 3.26
C SER A 236 -17.48 -7.89 1.76
N ASN A 237 -16.52 -8.71 1.30
CA ASN A 237 -16.19 -8.88 -0.12
C ASN A 237 -15.93 -7.57 -0.88
N VAL A 238 -15.34 -6.55 -0.22
CA VAL A 238 -15.02 -5.27 -0.89
C VAL A 238 -14.03 -5.44 -2.06
N GLN A 239 -13.18 -6.46 -2.04
CA GLN A 239 -12.31 -6.77 -3.18
C GLN A 239 -13.13 -7.28 -4.37
N GLY A 240 -14.10 -8.16 -4.16
CA GLY A 240 -15.02 -8.60 -5.21
C GLY A 240 -15.88 -7.45 -5.75
N SER A 241 -16.37 -6.57 -4.88
CA SER A 241 -17.08 -5.35 -5.30
C SER A 241 -16.18 -4.45 -6.17
N THR A 242 -14.91 -4.33 -5.81
CA THR A 242 -13.92 -3.58 -6.60
C THR A 242 -13.67 -4.25 -7.95
N ASP A 243 -13.56 -5.58 -7.99
CA ASP A 243 -13.39 -6.34 -9.24
C ASP A 243 -14.60 -6.19 -10.17
N HIS A 244 -15.80 -6.05 -9.62
CA HIS A 244 -17.03 -5.73 -10.36
C HIS A 244 -17.22 -4.24 -10.67
N CYS A 245 -16.23 -3.41 -10.35
CA CYS A 245 -16.22 -1.97 -10.67
C CYS A 245 -17.35 -1.16 -10.04
N LEU A 246 -17.69 -1.48 -8.80
CA LEU A 246 -18.59 -0.64 -8.00
C LEU A 246 -17.94 0.65 -7.50
N LEU A 247 -16.65 0.86 -7.80
CA LEU A 247 -15.95 2.12 -7.57
C LEU A 247 -15.97 2.94 -8.86
N TRP A 248 -16.49 4.17 -8.79
CA TRP A 248 -16.71 5.06 -9.93
C TRP A 248 -15.47 5.33 -10.81
N HIS A 249 -14.27 5.20 -10.26
CA HIS A 249 -13.01 5.57 -10.93
C HIS A 249 -12.30 4.41 -11.63
N ILE A 250 -12.88 3.22 -11.61
CA ILE A 250 -12.34 2.02 -12.27
C ILE A 250 -13.43 1.26 -13.00
N TRP A 251 -13.03 0.59 -14.08
CA TRP A 251 -13.83 -0.32 -14.88
C TRP A 251 -13.33 -1.76 -14.77
N PRO A 252 -14.08 -2.75 -15.30
CA PRO A 252 -13.64 -4.14 -15.33
C PRO A 252 -12.22 -4.27 -15.86
N GLY A 253 -11.42 -5.13 -15.19
CA GLY A 253 -9.99 -5.25 -15.45
C GLY A 253 -9.15 -4.09 -14.91
N TYR A 254 -9.69 -3.27 -13.97
CA TYR A 254 -9.02 -2.10 -13.39
C TYR A 254 -8.64 -1.02 -14.40
N LEU A 255 -9.32 -1.00 -15.54
CA LEU A 255 -9.21 0.10 -16.50
C LEU A 255 -9.74 1.40 -15.88
N LYS A 256 -9.20 2.53 -16.30
CA LYS A 256 -9.64 3.84 -15.80
C LYS A 256 -10.92 4.30 -16.49
N THR A 257 -11.82 4.91 -15.75
CA THR A 257 -12.95 5.61 -16.36
C THR A 257 -12.45 6.72 -17.29
N PRO A 258 -12.97 6.87 -18.52
CA PRO A 258 -12.57 7.93 -19.42
C PRO A 258 -12.99 9.30 -18.88
N ARG A 259 -12.17 10.29 -19.13
CA ARG A 259 -12.44 11.69 -18.77
C ARG A 259 -12.93 12.49 -19.97
N ALA A 260 -13.56 13.62 -19.73
CA ALA A 260 -14.05 14.52 -20.79
C ALA A 260 -12.92 14.93 -21.76
N SER A 261 -11.68 15.09 -21.27
CA SER A 261 -10.50 15.36 -22.11
C SER A 261 -10.04 14.18 -22.98
N ASN A 262 -10.50 12.97 -22.71
CA ASN A 262 -10.20 11.79 -23.53
C ASN A 262 -11.26 11.69 -24.65
N THR A 263 -11.19 12.56 -25.65
CA THR A 263 -12.19 12.69 -26.70
C THR A 263 -12.26 11.52 -27.66
N THR A 264 -11.17 10.75 -27.81
CA THR A 264 -11.09 9.57 -28.66
C THR A 264 -10.54 8.36 -27.88
N LEU A 265 -10.81 7.16 -28.38
CA LEU A 265 -10.23 5.93 -27.82
C LEU A 265 -8.69 5.95 -27.89
N GLU A 266 -8.12 6.53 -28.95
CA GLU A 266 -6.68 6.69 -29.08
C GLU A 266 -6.10 7.59 -27.97
N ALA A 267 -6.73 8.76 -27.74
CA ALA A 267 -6.32 9.68 -26.69
C ALA A 267 -6.40 9.03 -25.29
N TYR A 268 -7.46 8.27 -25.06
CA TYR A 268 -7.64 7.50 -23.82
C TYR A 268 -6.52 6.45 -23.65
N ASN A 269 -6.27 5.63 -24.67
CA ASN A 269 -5.25 4.59 -24.61
C ASN A 269 -3.85 5.18 -24.45
N THR A 270 -3.52 6.23 -25.18
CA THR A 270 -2.21 6.91 -25.08
C THR A 270 -1.95 7.43 -23.67
N LYS A 271 -2.98 8.00 -23.02
CA LYS A 271 -2.86 8.53 -21.67
C LYS A 271 -2.61 7.45 -20.62
N TRP A 272 -3.27 6.31 -20.75
CA TRP A 272 -3.29 5.30 -19.69
C TRP A 272 -2.36 4.10 -19.92
N THR A 273 -1.82 3.95 -21.13
CA THR A 273 -0.83 2.91 -21.40
C THR A 273 0.51 3.28 -20.78
N PRO A 274 0.99 2.54 -19.77
CA PRO A 274 2.27 2.84 -19.15
C PRO A 274 3.42 2.50 -20.10
N LYS A 275 4.47 3.30 -20.05
CA LYS A 275 5.73 3.05 -20.73
C LYS A 275 6.74 2.51 -19.72
N SER A 276 7.50 1.51 -20.10
CA SER A 276 8.63 1.00 -19.34
C SER A 276 9.92 1.28 -20.11
N ASN A 277 10.92 1.82 -19.43
CA ASN A 277 12.27 2.00 -19.95
C ASN A 277 13.18 0.80 -19.64
N ASN A 278 12.67 -0.21 -18.90
CA ASN A 278 13.41 -1.42 -18.61
C ASN A 278 13.09 -2.50 -19.64
N PRO A 279 14.05 -2.93 -20.47
CA PRO A 279 13.85 -3.95 -21.50
C PRO A 279 13.40 -5.30 -20.95
N LEU A 280 13.71 -5.60 -19.69
CA LEU A 280 13.34 -6.84 -19.01
C LEU A 280 11.96 -6.76 -18.34
N SER A 281 11.28 -5.62 -18.40
CA SER A 281 9.97 -5.48 -17.82
C SER A 281 8.92 -6.20 -18.66
N ALA A 282 8.15 -7.09 -18.05
CA ALA A 282 6.98 -7.70 -18.68
C ALA A 282 5.93 -6.66 -19.06
N ASN A 283 5.83 -5.57 -18.29
CA ASN A 283 4.91 -4.45 -18.51
C ASN A 283 3.55 -4.87 -19.07
N TRP A 284 2.84 -5.74 -18.36
CA TRP A 284 1.53 -6.29 -18.80
C TRP A 284 0.54 -5.20 -19.24
N TRP A 285 0.60 -4.03 -18.60
CA TRP A 285 -0.27 -2.90 -18.92
C TRP A 285 0.07 -2.20 -20.24
N GLN A 286 1.17 -2.54 -20.93
CA GLN A 286 1.38 -2.12 -22.32
C GLN A 286 0.27 -2.62 -23.26
N ASN A 287 -0.45 -3.67 -22.87
CA ASN A 287 -1.62 -4.18 -23.59
C ASN A 287 -2.90 -3.41 -23.29
N TYR A 288 -2.82 -2.27 -22.61
CA TYR A 288 -3.98 -1.43 -22.28
C TYR A 288 -4.94 -1.21 -23.46
N PRO A 289 -4.45 -0.90 -24.69
CA PRO A 289 -5.32 -0.77 -25.87
C PRO A 289 -6.10 -2.04 -26.21
N LYS A 290 -5.53 -3.22 -26.01
CA LYS A 290 -6.23 -4.49 -26.24
C LYS A 290 -7.30 -4.72 -25.18
N TYR A 291 -7.01 -4.38 -23.93
CA TYR A 291 -7.96 -4.53 -22.82
C TYR A 291 -9.15 -3.60 -22.98
N SER A 292 -8.93 -2.33 -23.36
CA SER A 292 -10.00 -1.37 -23.60
C SER A 292 -10.93 -1.79 -24.74
N VAL A 293 -10.36 -2.26 -25.86
CA VAL A 293 -11.16 -2.77 -27.00
C VAL A 293 -11.94 -4.01 -26.59
N SER A 294 -11.31 -4.95 -25.85
CA SER A 294 -12.00 -6.15 -25.36
C SER A 294 -13.18 -5.79 -24.47
N LEU A 295 -13.03 -4.83 -23.58
CA LEU A 295 -14.10 -4.34 -22.70
C LEU A 295 -15.24 -3.71 -23.51
N LEU A 296 -14.92 -2.84 -24.47
CA LEU A 296 -15.92 -2.18 -25.33
C LEU A 296 -16.73 -3.21 -26.16
N LYS A 297 -16.04 -4.21 -26.71
CA LYS A 297 -16.72 -5.32 -27.40
C LYS A 297 -17.61 -6.14 -26.46
N SER A 298 -17.20 -6.30 -25.20
CA SER A 298 -18.03 -6.97 -24.19
C SER A 298 -19.31 -6.16 -23.87
N PHE A 299 -19.20 -4.82 -23.83
CA PHE A 299 -20.36 -3.95 -23.57
C PHE A 299 -21.32 -3.86 -24.75
N PHE A 300 -20.80 -3.75 -25.96
CA PHE A 300 -21.60 -3.36 -27.14
C PHE A 300 -21.75 -4.46 -28.20
N GLY A 301 -21.11 -5.62 -27.98
CA GLY A 301 -21.23 -6.79 -28.87
C GLY A 301 -20.86 -6.48 -30.31
N SER A 302 -21.71 -6.93 -31.24
CA SER A 302 -21.52 -6.72 -32.68
C SER A 302 -21.58 -5.27 -33.15
N LYS A 303 -22.10 -4.36 -32.32
CA LYS A 303 -22.13 -2.92 -32.61
C LYS A 303 -20.77 -2.24 -32.39
N ALA A 304 -19.86 -2.87 -31.68
CA ALA A 304 -18.51 -2.36 -31.42
C ALA A 304 -17.57 -2.68 -32.59
N THR A 305 -17.45 -1.76 -33.54
CA THR A 305 -16.60 -1.90 -34.75
C THR A 305 -15.41 -0.93 -34.69
N ALA A 306 -14.41 -1.17 -35.53
CA ALA A 306 -13.25 -0.28 -35.60
C ALA A 306 -13.64 1.13 -36.07
N GLU A 307 -14.56 1.23 -36.97
CA GLU A 307 -15.03 2.48 -37.60
C GLU A 307 -15.68 3.42 -36.58
N ASN A 308 -16.29 2.88 -35.52
CA ASN A 308 -16.91 3.67 -34.46
C ASN A 308 -16.11 3.66 -33.15
N GLU A 309 -14.81 3.42 -33.22
CA GLU A 309 -13.94 3.32 -32.05
C GLU A 309 -14.47 2.30 -31.02
N TYR A 310 -15.08 1.22 -31.49
CA TYR A 310 -15.71 0.18 -30.67
C TYR A 310 -16.83 0.69 -29.74
N GLY A 311 -17.48 1.80 -30.12
CA GLY A 311 -18.51 2.44 -29.32
C GLY A 311 -17.98 3.32 -28.18
N TYR A 312 -16.71 3.71 -28.19
CA TYR A 312 -16.09 4.53 -27.17
C TYR A 312 -16.84 5.85 -26.91
N GLN A 313 -17.42 6.45 -27.96
CA GLN A 313 -18.17 7.69 -27.84
C GLN A 313 -19.52 7.54 -27.10
N TRP A 314 -20.02 6.32 -27.00
CA TRP A 314 -21.28 6.04 -26.27
C TRP A 314 -21.08 5.98 -24.74
N LEU A 315 -19.82 5.97 -24.28
CA LEU A 315 -19.52 5.91 -22.87
C LEU A 315 -19.74 7.26 -22.18
N PRO A 316 -20.28 7.27 -20.97
CA PRO A 316 -20.21 8.45 -20.12
C PRO A 316 -18.76 8.77 -19.80
N LYS A 317 -18.44 10.05 -19.72
CA LYS A 317 -17.10 10.55 -19.39
C LYS A 317 -17.16 11.40 -18.13
N VAL A 318 -16.18 11.21 -17.26
CA VAL A 318 -16.08 11.99 -16.02
C VAL A 318 -15.50 13.37 -16.34
N ASP A 319 -16.06 14.43 -15.76
CA ASP A 319 -15.50 15.78 -15.86
C ASP A 319 -14.08 15.86 -15.33
N ASP A 320 -13.19 16.53 -16.08
CA ASP A 320 -11.82 16.76 -15.65
C ASP A 320 -11.81 17.70 -14.44
N GLY A 321 -11.04 17.32 -13.42
CA GLY A 321 -10.89 18.09 -12.19
C GLY A 321 -12.04 18.02 -11.20
N LYS A 322 -13.11 17.28 -11.51
CA LYS A 322 -14.30 17.13 -10.64
C LYS A 322 -14.44 15.70 -10.11
N ALA A 323 -13.38 15.16 -9.53
CA ALA A 323 -13.44 13.91 -8.78
C ALA A 323 -13.69 14.24 -7.32
N TYR A 324 -14.90 14.00 -6.84
CA TYR A 324 -15.24 14.28 -5.45
C TYR A 324 -14.74 13.17 -4.55
N SER A 325 -13.82 13.52 -3.63
CA SER A 325 -13.56 12.68 -2.46
C SER A 325 -14.79 12.68 -1.53
N TRP A 326 -14.79 11.82 -0.52
CA TRP A 326 -15.87 11.83 0.47
C TRP A 326 -16.06 13.22 1.11
N LEU A 327 -14.99 13.91 1.45
CA LEU A 327 -15.05 15.25 2.05
C LEU A 327 -15.54 16.30 1.05
N ASP A 328 -15.01 16.27 -0.18
CA ASP A 328 -15.41 17.21 -1.23
C ASP A 328 -16.88 17.02 -1.62
N LEU A 329 -17.40 15.78 -1.60
CA LEU A 329 -18.80 15.51 -1.87
C LEU A 329 -19.72 16.30 -0.91
N PHE A 330 -19.48 16.21 0.40
CA PHE A 330 -20.29 16.95 1.37
C PHE A 330 -20.03 18.44 1.37
N ASP A 331 -18.84 18.90 0.98
CA ASP A 331 -18.55 20.30 0.76
C ASP A 331 -19.38 20.89 -0.40
N GLU A 332 -19.47 20.16 -1.49
CA GLU A 332 -20.25 20.57 -2.66
C GLU A 332 -21.76 20.42 -2.43
N MET A 333 -22.20 19.42 -1.68
CA MET A 333 -23.60 19.32 -1.23
C MET A 333 -23.99 20.53 -0.37
N TYR A 334 -23.15 20.91 0.59
CA TYR A 334 -23.36 22.07 1.44
C TYR A 334 -23.48 23.38 0.65
N LYS A 335 -22.79 23.49 -0.50
CA LYS A 335 -22.90 24.62 -1.45
C LYS A 335 -24.14 24.55 -2.35
N GLY A 336 -24.94 23.50 -2.26
CA GLY A 336 -26.12 23.29 -3.10
C GLY A 336 -25.82 22.83 -4.53
N THR A 337 -24.62 22.33 -4.80
CA THR A 337 -24.23 21.83 -6.12
C THR A 337 -25.03 20.55 -6.49
N PHE A 338 -25.30 19.69 -5.52
CA PHE A 338 -26.07 18.46 -5.71
C PHE A 338 -27.56 18.67 -5.46
N LYS A 339 -28.40 18.07 -6.31
CA LYS A 339 -29.86 18.13 -6.23
C LYS A 339 -30.48 16.87 -5.65
N GLY A 340 -29.73 15.82 -5.48
CA GLY A 340 -30.18 14.57 -4.90
C GLY A 340 -29.01 13.69 -4.46
N PHE A 341 -29.25 12.89 -3.41
CA PHE A 341 -28.25 11.99 -2.86
C PHE A 341 -28.92 10.70 -2.36
N PHE A 342 -28.34 9.57 -2.77
CA PHE A 342 -28.78 8.26 -2.34
C PHE A 342 -27.71 7.65 -1.40
N ALA A 343 -28.04 7.46 -0.13
CA ALA A 343 -27.19 6.80 0.84
C ALA A 343 -27.65 5.34 1.03
N TRP A 344 -26.90 4.39 0.47
CA TRP A 344 -27.22 2.97 0.56
C TRP A 344 -26.25 2.24 1.48
N GLY A 345 -26.80 1.62 2.53
CA GLY A 345 -26.03 0.82 3.47
C GLY A 345 -25.05 1.63 4.33
N GLN A 346 -25.22 2.94 4.46
CA GLN A 346 -24.36 3.82 5.25
C GLN A 346 -25.17 4.98 5.85
N ASN A 347 -24.64 5.54 6.93
CA ASN A 347 -25.22 6.69 7.62
C ASN A 347 -24.24 7.86 7.71
N PRO A 348 -24.07 8.66 6.65
CA PRO A 348 -23.11 9.77 6.62
C PRO A 348 -23.42 10.86 7.66
N ALA A 349 -24.67 11.00 8.10
CA ALA A 349 -25.05 11.93 9.15
C ALA A 349 -24.39 11.63 10.51
N CYS A 350 -24.01 10.37 10.76
CA CYS A 350 -23.35 9.92 11.98
C CYS A 350 -21.90 9.51 11.78
N SER A 351 -21.58 8.82 10.66
CA SER A 351 -20.28 8.22 10.44
C SER A 351 -19.29 9.11 9.66
N GLY A 352 -19.78 10.15 9.01
CA GLY A 352 -18.93 11.05 8.22
C GLY A 352 -18.16 12.05 9.09
N ALA A 353 -16.92 12.38 8.66
CA ALA A 353 -16.15 13.44 9.29
C ALA A 353 -16.92 14.77 9.25
N ASN A 354 -16.87 15.55 10.34
CA ASN A 354 -17.66 16.77 10.50
C ASN A 354 -19.16 16.53 10.33
N ALA A 355 -19.73 15.66 11.17
CA ALA A 355 -21.12 15.23 11.09
C ALA A 355 -22.15 16.39 11.12
N GLY A 356 -21.84 17.49 11.80
CA GLY A 356 -22.68 18.72 11.78
C GLY A 356 -22.81 19.29 10.36
N LYS A 357 -21.70 19.46 9.65
CA LYS A 357 -21.69 19.93 8.27
C LYS A 357 -22.40 18.95 7.33
N ASN A 358 -22.16 17.65 7.50
CA ASN A 358 -22.79 16.63 6.67
C ASN A 358 -24.31 16.64 6.83
N ARG A 359 -24.82 16.76 8.06
CA ARG A 359 -26.26 16.89 8.31
C ARG A 359 -26.85 18.13 7.61
N ASN A 360 -26.18 19.27 7.73
CA ASN A 360 -26.62 20.50 7.07
C ASN A 360 -26.55 20.41 5.55
N ALA A 361 -25.58 19.66 5.01
CA ALA A 361 -25.45 19.45 3.57
C ALA A 361 -26.56 18.55 2.99
N MET A 362 -27.14 17.65 3.81
CA MET A 362 -28.20 16.74 3.40
C MET A 362 -29.61 17.29 3.68
N ALA A 363 -29.74 18.36 4.44
CA ALA A 363 -31.03 19.04 4.71
C ALA A 363 -31.46 19.89 3.52
#